data_1f00da1a2a2b70d296c0e74190d56b78
#
_entry.id   1f00da1a2a2b70d296c0e74190d56b78
#
_cell.length_a   1.000
_cell.length_b   1.000
_cell.length_c   1.000
_cell.angle_alpha   90.00
_cell.angle_beta   90.00
_cell.angle_gamma   90.00
#
_symmetry.space_group_name_H-M   'P 1'
#
loop_
_entity.id
_entity.type
_entity.pdbx_description
1 polymer ?
#
loop_
_entity_poly.entity_id
_entity_poly.type
_entity_poly.pdbx_seq_one_letter_code
_entity_poly.pdbx_strand_id
1 'polypeptide(L)'
;EPIKLHNPDIKSSDLDIYIHDLLESVELTQQSAIRYPHEFSGGQRQRISIARALATQPRLLVCDEPTSALDVSIQAQILNLLKDLQEQLNLTILFISHDLPVVRQMCDKIAVLKDGKLCEVSETEELFKNPKHNYTKELLKLMPKIESIYN
;
A
#
# COMPACT_ATOMS: atom_id res chain seq x y z
N GLU A 1 0.69 5.77 -20.17
CA GLU A 1 1.10 4.65 -21.03
C GLU A 1 0.31 3.37 -20.74
N PRO A 2 0.15 2.88 -19.48
CA PRO A 2 -0.62 1.66 -19.19
C PRO A 2 -2.05 1.68 -19.73
N ILE A 3 -2.76 2.80 -19.60
CA ILE A 3 -4.14 2.95 -20.06
C ILE A 3 -4.25 2.73 -21.57
N LYS A 4 -3.35 3.34 -22.36
CA LYS A 4 -3.33 3.20 -23.82
C LYS A 4 -2.97 1.78 -24.25
N LEU A 5 -2.13 1.09 -23.50
CA LEU A 5 -1.76 -0.30 -23.78
C LEU A 5 -2.96 -1.25 -23.62
N HIS A 6 -3.78 -1.03 -22.58
CA HIS A 6 -4.96 -1.87 -22.29
C HIS A 6 -6.22 -1.40 -23.02
N ASN A 7 -6.28 -0.13 -23.47
CA ASN A 7 -7.39 0.46 -24.21
C ASN A 7 -6.84 1.25 -25.40
N PRO A 8 -6.38 0.58 -26.49
CA PRO A 8 -5.71 1.25 -27.60
C PRO A 8 -6.61 2.24 -28.34
N ASP A 9 -7.93 2.04 -28.31
CA ASP A 9 -8.94 2.86 -29.01
C ASP A 9 -9.47 4.03 -28.15
N ILE A 10 -8.91 4.27 -26.94
CA ILE A 10 -9.37 5.35 -26.07
C ILE A 10 -9.13 6.72 -26.70
N LYS A 11 -10.20 7.55 -26.79
CA LYS A 11 -10.09 8.91 -27.30
C LYS A 11 -9.28 9.78 -26.33
N SER A 12 -8.59 10.79 -26.84
CA SER A 12 -7.76 11.68 -26.02
C SER A 12 -8.58 12.39 -24.92
N SER A 13 -9.82 12.83 -25.23
CA SER A 13 -10.71 13.45 -24.27
C SER A 13 -11.06 12.52 -23.10
N ASP A 14 -11.34 11.26 -23.40
CA ASP A 14 -11.73 10.26 -22.40
C ASP A 14 -10.52 9.83 -21.55
N LEU A 15 -9.34 9.79 -22.17
CA LEU A 15 -8.08 9.55 -21.49
C LEU A 15 -7.75 10.66 -20.49
N ASP A 16 -7.95 11.93 -20.85
CA ASP A 16 -7.68 13.06 -19.96
C ASP A 16 -8.62 13.05 -18.75
N ILE A 17 -9.90 12.76 -18.95
CA ILE A 17 -10.89 12.59 -17.88
C ILE A 17 -10.44 11.44 -16.96
N TYR A 18 -10.11 10.30 -17.52
CA TYR A 18 -9.68 9.13 -16.74
C TYR A 18 -8.40 9.38 -15.92
N ILE A 19 -7.43 10.13 -16.48
CA ILE A 19 -6.22 10.53 -15.75
C ILE A 19 -6.57 11.45 -14.58
N HIS A 20 -7.49 12.40 -14.78
CA HIS A 20 -7.93 13.30 -13.71
C HIS A 20 -8.62 12.54 -12.57
N ASP A 21 -9.52 11.62 -12.88
CA ASP A 21 -10.21 10.77 -11.91
C ASP A 21 -9.21 9.91 -11.11
N LEU A 22 -8.20 9.34 -11.78
CA LEU A 22 -7.12 8.60 -11.12
C LEU A 22 -6.29 9.47 -10.19
N LEU A 23 -5.96 10.71 -10.58
CA LEU A 23 -5.21 11.62 -9.71
C LEU A 23 -6.03 12.03 -8.50
N GLU A 24 -7.31 12.30 -8.69
CA GLU A 24 -8.24 12.64 -7.62
C GLU A 24 -8.41 11.48 -6.63
N SER A 25 -8.52 10.24 -7.11
CA SER A 25 -8.62 9.03 -6.27
C SER A 25 -7.42 8.81 -5.35
N VAL A 26 -6.25 9.37 -5.69
CA VAL A 26 -5.04 9.36 -4.85
C VAL A 26 -4.75 10.71 -4.20
N GLU A 27 -5.76 11.57 -4.08
CA GLU A 27 -5.70 12.90 -3.45
C GLU A 27 -4.64 13.82 -4.08
N LEU A 28 -4.49 13.78 -5.39
CA LEU A 28 -3.67 14.70 -6.17
C LEU A 28 -4.54 15.60 -7.02
N THR A 29 -4.09 16.83 -7.24
CA THR A 29 -4.79 17.79 -8.11
C THR A 29 -4.57 17.45 -9.59
N GLN A 30 -5.50 17.86 -10.44
CA GLN A 30 -5.41 17.69 -11.91
C GLN A 30 -4.14 18.32 -12.49
N GLN A 31 -3.64 19.42 -11.89
CA GLN A 31 -2.38 20.05 -12.27
C GLN A 31 -1.18 19.12 -12.17
N SER A 32 -1.27 18.06 -11.38
CA SER A 32 -0.23 17.03 -11.27
C SER A 32 0.01 16.28 -12.58
N ALA A 33 -0.97 16.25 -13.50
CA ALA A 33 -0.84 15.57 -14.79
C ALA A 33 0.27 16.14 -15.71
N ILE A 34 0.61 17.42 -15.56
CA ILE A 34 1.58 18.14 -16.41
C ILE A 34 2.93 18.36 -15.72
N ARG A 35 3.09 17.92 -14.47
CA ARG A 35 4.33 18.11 -13.70
C ARG A 35 5.34 17.00 -13.96
N TYR A 36 6.61 17.35 -13.83
CA TYR A 36 7.72 16.39 -13.94
C TYR A 36 7.99 15.67 -12.61
N PRO A 37 8.55 14.44 -12.64
CA PRO A 37 8.80 13.64 -11.43
C PRO A 37 9.61 14.33 -10.34
N HIS A 38 10.56 15.22 -10.70
CA HIS A 38 11.39 15.95 -9.73
C HIS A 38 10.64 17.08 -9.00
N GLU A 39 9.46 17.46 -9.47
CA GLU A 39 8.62 18.49 -8.85
C GLU A 39 7.69 17.96 -7.77
N PHE A 40 7.73 16.64 -7.51
CA PHE A 40 6.91 15.97 -6.51
C PHE A 40 7.68 15.63 -5.25
N SER A 41 7.02 15.78 -4.09
CA SER A 41 7.52 15.24 -2.82
C SER A 41 7.54 13.70 -2.82
N GLY A 42 8.21 13.08 -1.84
CA GLY A 42 8.23 11.63 -1.68
C GLY A 42 6.83 11.01 -1.61
N GLY A 43 5.97 11.58 -0.77
CA GLY A 43 4.57 11.12 -0.64
C GLY A 43 3.74 11.31 -1.91
N GLN A 44 3.94 12.42 -2.63
CA GLN A 44 3.27 12.64 -3.92
C GLN A 44 3.74 11.64 -4.98
N ARG A 45 5.04 11.33 -5.04
CA ARG A 45 5.56 10.27 -5.93
C ARG A 45 4.95 8.91 -5.61
N GLN A 46 4.77 8.60 -4.32
CA GLN A 46 4.12 7.35 -3.91
C GLN A 46 2.66 7.30 -4.35
N ARG A 47 1.90 8.40 -4.19
CA ARG A 47 0.52 8.52 -4.68
C ARG A 47 0.43 8.31 -6.20
N ILE A 48 1.36 8.88 -6.97
CA ILE A 48 1.45 8.66 -8.43
C ILE A 48 1.74 7.19 -8.74
N SER A 49 2.62 6.52 -7.98
CA SER A 49 2.89 5.09 -8.16
C SER A 49 1.64 4.24 -7.93
N ILE A 50 0.84 4.56 -6.91
CA ILE A 50 -0.45 3.91 -6.63
C ILE A 50 -1.43 4.18 -7.78
N ALA A 51 -1.63 5.43 -8.20
CA ALA A 51 -2.50 5.79 -9.32
C ALA A 51 -2.12 5.02 -10.60
N ARG A 52 -0.81 4.93 -10.90
CA ARG A 52 -0.32 4.19 -12.05
C ARG A 52 -0.65 2.68 -11.97
N ALA A 53 -0.56 2.09 -10.79
CA ALA A 53 -0.93 0.69 -10.59
C ALA A 53 -2.45 0.47 -10.74
N LEU A 54 -3.26 1.44 -10.31
CA LEU A 54 -4.72 1.41 -10.45
C LEU A 54 -5.22 1.68 -11.87
N ALA A 55 -4.37 2.25 -12.74
CA ALA A 55 -4.74 2.66 -14.10
C ALA A 55 -5.26 1.52 -15.00
N THR A 56 -5.00 0.26 -14.65
CA THR A 56 -5.47 -0.93 -15.35
C THR A 56 -6.67 -1.60 -14.67
N GLN A 57 -7.24 -0.96 -13.65
CA GLN A 57 -8.36 -1.47 -12.85
C GLN A 57 -8.11 -2.90 -12.32
N PRO A 58 -7.01 -3.12 -11.58
CA PRO A 58 -6.63 -4.45 -11.10
C PRO A 58 -7.60 -4.92 -10.01
N ARG A 59 -7.71 -6.24 -9.85
CA ARG A 59 -8.38 -6.87 -8.70
C ARG A 59 -7.42 -7.16 -7.55
N LEU A 60 -6.11 -7.22 -7.85
CA LEU A 60 -5.03 -7.45 -6.91
C LEU A 60 -3.99 -6.34 -7.05
N LEU A 61 -3.69 -5.67 -5.95
CA LEU A 61 -2.62 -4.68 -5.85
C LEU A 61 -1.48 -5.26 -4.99
N VAL A 62 -0.27 -5.27 -5.54
CA VAL A 62 0.94 -5.65 -4.80
C VAL A 62 1.67 -4.40 -4.33
N CYS A 63 1.80 -4.24 -3.02
CA CYS A 63 2.48 -3.14 -2.37
C CYS A 63 3.76 -3.67 -1.70
N ASP A 64 4.90 -3.48 -2.35
CA ASP A 64 6.21 -3.88 -1.84
C ASP A 64 6.88 -2.68 -1.16
N GLU A 65 7.01 -2.74 0.17
CA GLU A 65 7.59 -1.69 1.02
C GLU A 65 7.03 -0.27 0.71
N PRO A 66 5.69 -0.07 0.62
CA PRO A 66 5.11 1.14 0.02
C PRO A 66 5.37 2.41 0.83
N THR A 67 5.87 2.31 2.06
CA THR A 67 6.08 3.44 2.97
C THR A 67 7.49 3.55 3.54
N SER A 68 8.41 2.65 3.18
CA SER A 68 9.74 2.52 3.80
C SER A 68 10.64 3.76 3.66
N ALA A 69 10.45 4.58 2.61
CA ALA A 69 11.23 5.78 2.32
C ALA A 69 10.51 7.09 2.73
N LEU A 70 9.42 6.99 3.50
CA LEU A 70 8.58 8.13 3.89
C LEU A 70 8.72 8.42 5.39
N ASP A 71 8.54 9.69 5.78
CA ASP A 71 8.40 10.05 7.18
C ASP A 71 7.08 9.53 7.76
N VAL A 72 7.02 9.41 9.10
CA VAL A 72 5.89 8.78 9.82
C VAL A 72 4.54 9.42 9.50
N SER A 73 4.51 10.76 9.33
CA SER A 73 3.27 11.47 9.02
C SER A 73 2.76 11.13 7.62
N ILE A 74 3.63 11.14 6.63
CA ILE A 74 3.28 10.80 5.25
C ILE A 74 2.99 9.30 5.11
N GLN A 75 3.73 8.45 5.85
CA GLN A 75 3.44 7.01 5.92
C GLN A 75 1.99 6.76 6.34
N ALA A 76 1.52 7.38 7.43
CA ALA A 76 0.14 7.23 7.89
C ALA A 76 -0.89 7.65 6.82
N GLN A 77 -0.63 8.74 6.09
CA GLN A 77 -1.50 9.18 5.00
C GLN A 77 -1.58 8.16 3.85
N ILE A 78 -0.44 7.57 3.45
CA ILE A 78 -0.41 6.55 2.39
C ILE A 78 -1.13 5.26 2.84
N LEU A 79 -0.99 4.86 4.09
CA LEU A 79 -1.68 3.67 4.62
C LEU A 79 -3.20 3.87 4.66
N ASN A 80 -3.66 5.05 5.09
CA ASN A 80 -5.09 5.39 5.06
C ASN A 80 -5.62 5.40 3.62
N LEU A 81 -4.91 6.06 2.70
CA LEU A 81 -5.27 6.06 1.28
C LEU A 81 -5.41 4.64 0.71
N LEU A 82 -4.49 3.73 1.03
CA LEU A 82 -4.56 2.33 0.57
C LEU A 82 -5.79 1.60 1.13
N LYS A 83 -6.18 1.86 2.38
CA LYS A 83 -7.41 1.31 2.98
C LYS A 83 -8.66 1.85 2.28
N ASP A 84 -8.74 3.16 2.09
CA ASP A 84 -9.87 3.79 1.43
C ASP A 84 -10.04 3.25 0.00
N LEU A 85 -8.95 3.12 -0.75
CA LEU A 85 -8.93 2.53 -2.09
C LEU A 85 -9.33 1.04 -2.08
N GLN A 86 -8.89 0.29 -1.08
CA GLN A 86 -9.26 -1.12 -0.91
C GLN A 86 -10.78 -1.28 -0.76
N GLU A 87 -11.39 -0.45 0.10
CA GLU A 87 -12.83 -0.48 0.34
C GLU A 87 -13.63 0.01 -0.88
N GLN A 88 -13.25 1.17 -1.44
CA GLN A 88 -13.97 1.78 -2.57
C GLN A 88 -13.93 0.94 -3.84
N LEU A 89 -12.78 0.31 -4.12
CA LEU A 89 -12.54 -0.44 -5.35
C LEU A 89 -12.65 -1.97 -5.15
N ASN A 90 -12.95 -2.42 -3.93
CA ASN A 90 -13.00 -3.85 -3.56
C ASN A 90 -11.72 -4.61 -3.97
N LEU A 91 -10.57 -4.02 -3.63
CA LEU A 91 -9.25 -4.56 -3.99
C LEU A 91 -8.80 -5.64 -3.01
N THR A 92 -8.14 -6.65 -3.53
CA THR A 92 -7.26 -7.49 -2.73
C THR A 92 -5.88 -6.85 -2.71
N ILE A 93 -5.30 -6.64 -1.52
CA ILE A 93 -3.95 -6.07 -1.38
C ILE A 93 -3.00 -7.14 -0.85
N LEU A 94 -1.91 -7.39 -1.58
CA LEU A 94 -0.74 -8.12 -1.06
C LEU A 94 0.26 -7.08 -0.56
N PHE A 95 0.35 -6.94 0.76
CA PHE A 95 1.18 -5.94 1.43
C PHE A 95 2.48 -6.58 1.94
N ILE A 96 3.63 -6.15 1.44
CA ILE A 96 4.95 -6.64 1.85
C ILE A 96 5.63 -5.55 2.68
N SER A 97 6.02 -5.87 3.91
CA SER A 97 6.71 -4.94 4.79
C SER A 97 7.46 -5.69 5.89
N HIS A 98 8.50 -5.05 6.43
CA HIS A 98 9.18 -5.48 7.66
C HIS A 98 8.68 -4.72 8.90
N ASP A 99 7.78 -3.74 8.74
CA ASP A 99 7.20 -2.96 9.84
C ASP A 99 5.97 -3.70 10.41
N LEU A 100 6.17 -4.46 11.47
CA LEU A 100 5.14 -5.28 12.08
C LEU A 100 3.92 -4.49 12.62
N PRO A 101 4.08 -3.33 13.27
CA PRO A 101 2.96 -2.42 13.60
C PRO A 101 2.10 -2.08 12.38
N VAL A 102 2.71 -1.72 11.27
CA VAL A 102 2.01 -1.42 10.02
C VAL A 102 1.28 -2.64 9.47
N VAL A 103 1.96 -3.79 9.41
CA VAL A 103 1.35 -5.04 8.95
C VAL A 103 0.14 -5.42 9.80
N ARG A 104 0.22 -5.26 11.13
CA ARG A 104 -0.91 -5.51 12.03
C ARG A 104 -2.11 -4.63 11.75
N GLN A 105 -1.87 -3.36 11.40
CA GLN A 105 -2.92 -2.40 11.09
C GLN A 105 -3.57 -2.64 9.73
N MET A 106 -2.78 -3.10 8.75
CA MET A 106 -3.19 -3.16 7.35
C MET A 106 -3.76 -4.51 6.92
N CYS A 107 -3.34 -5.61 7.54
CA CYS A 107 -3.56 -6.95 7.01
C CYS A 107 -4.53 -7.78 7.87
N ASP A 108 -5.45 -8.50 7.22
CA ASP A 108 -6.32 -9.48 7.88
C ASP A 108 -5.55 -10.78 8.16
N LYS A 109 -4.67 -11.17 7.24
CA LYS A 109 -3.82 -12.37 7.31
C LYS A 109 -2.37 -12.02 7.08
N ILE A 110 -1.48 -12.74 7.77
CA ILE A 110 -0.04 -12.56 7.67
C ILE A 110 0.63 -13.87 7.28
N ALA A 111 1.52 -13.78 6.29
CA ALA A 111 2.46 -14.83 5.94
C ALA A 111 3.86 -14.39 6.34
N VAL A 112 4.52 -15.14 7.22
CA VAL A 112 5.90 -14.87 7.65
C VAL A 112 6.87 -15.68 6.80
N LEU A 113 7.80 -14.98 6.15
CA LEU A 113 8.85 -15.59 5.32
C LEU A 113 10.22 -15.38 5.97
N LYS A 114 11.08 -16.41 5.87
CA LYS A 114 12.50 -16.35 6.23
C LYS A 114 13.31 -17.12 5.19
N ASP A 115 14.38 -16.50 4.68
CA ASP A 115 15.29 -17.11 3.70
C ASP A 115 14.55 -17.75 2.50
N GLY A 116 13.53 -17.06 2.00
CA GLY A 116 12.70 -17.52 0.88
C GLY A 116 11.73 -18.67 1.22
N LYS A 117 11.60 -19.05 2.49
CA LYS A 117 10.70 -20.12 2.94
C LYS A 117 9.56 -19.55 3.77
N LEU A 118 8.36 -20.10 3.53
CA LEU A 118 7.18 -19.79 4.34
C LEU A 118 7.30 -20.46 5.70
N CYS A 119 7.32 -19.66 6.77
CA CYS A 119 7.43 -20.11 8.15
C CYS A 119 6.06 -20.32 8.82
N GLU A 120 5.17 -19.35 8.64
CA GLU A 120 3.86 -19.33 9.30
C GLU A 120 2.86 -18.52 8.47
N VAL A 121 1.59 -18.96 8.48
CA VAL A 121 0.44 -18.18 7.96
C VAL A 121 -0.66 -18.23 9.01
N SER A 122 -1.21 -17.07 9.34
CA SER A 122 -2.27 -16.97 10.32
C SER A 122 -3.10 -15.71 10.14
N GLU A 123 -4.29 -15.66 10.72
CA GLU A 123 -5.03 -14.42 10.95
C GLU A 123 -4.18 -13.47 11.79
N THR A 124 -4.24 -12.18 11.52
CA THR A 124 -3.36 -11.18 12.15
C THR A 124 -3.38 -11.23 13.65
N GLU A 125 -4.56 -11.14 14.28
CA GLU A 125 -4.65 -11.14 15.74
C GLU A 125 -4.20 -12.44 16.38
N GLU A 126 -4.41 -13.59 15.72
CA GLU A 126 -3.92 -14.89 16.23
C GLU A 126 -2.38 -14.95 16.17
N LEU A 127 -1.76 -14.48 15.10
CA LEU A 127 -0.31 -14.45 14.95
C LEU A 127 0.35 -13.59 16.04
N PHE A 128 -0.23 -12.44 16.36
CA PHE A 128 0.31 -11.56 17.41
C PHE A 128 0.09 -12.09 18.83
N LYS A 129 -1.02 -12.78 19.08
CA LYS A 129 -1.35 -13.35 20.40
C LYS A 129 -0.66 -14.69 20.67
N ASN A 130 -0.60 -15.55 19.65
CA ASN A 130 -0.20 -16.95 19.79
C ASN A 130 0.66 -17.44 18.62
N PRO A 131 1.85 -16.82 18.39
CA PRO A 131 2.76 -17.21 17.31
C PRO A 131 3.24 -18.64 17.49
N LYS A 132 3.21 -19.44 16.43
CA LYS A 132 3.58 -20.87 16.48
C LYS A 132 5.03 -21.09 16.13
N HIS A 133 5.51 -20.47 15.04
CA HIS A 133 6.87 -20.65 14.55
C HIS A 133 7.88 -19.87 15.40
N ASN A 134 9.06 -20.46 15.66
CA ASN A 134 10.09 -19.83 16.50
C ASN A 134 10.57 -18.49 15.94
N TYR A 135 10.74 -18.42 14.62
CA TYR A 135 11.14 -17.16 13.97
C TYR A 135 10.10 -16.05 14.14
N THR A 136 8.80 -16.36 14.03
CA THR A 136 7.71 -15.40 14.30
C THR A 136 7.78 -14.89 15.74
N LYS A 137 8.04 -15.79 16.71
CA LYS A 137 8.22 -15.41 18.12
C LYS A 137 9.40 -14.46 18.32
N GLU A 138 10.50 -14.70 17.62
CA GLU A 138 11.68 -13.83 17.67
C GLU A 138 11.37 -12.46 17.08
N LEU A 139 10.74 -12.40 15.91
CA LEU A 139 10.34 -11.13 15.27
C LEU A 139 9.44 -10.29 16.19
N LEU A 140 8.43 -10.91 16.79
CA LEU A 140 7.50 -10.21 17.69
C LEU A 140 8.15 -9.72 18.98
N LYS A 141 9.20 -10.40 19.47
CA LYS A 141 9.97 -9.93 20.64
C LYS A 141 10.79 -8.67 20.36
N LEU A 142 11.17 -8.46 19.10
CA LEU A 142 11.93 -7.27 18.67
C LEU A 142 11.04 -6.04 18.47
N MET A 143 9.71 -6.22 18.46
CA MET A 143 8.80 -5.08 18.40
C MET A 143 8.98 -4.19 19.62
N PRO A 144 9.04 -2.85 19.44
CA PRO A 144 8.91 -1.94 20.55
C PRO A 144 7.62 -2.27 21.33
N LYS A 145 7.74 -2.56 22.62
CA LYS A 145 6.54 -2.65 23.47
C LYS A 145 5.91 -1.26 23.47
N ILE A 146 4.79 -1.11 22.82
CA ILE A 146 3.93 0.04 23.01
C ILE A 146 3.34 -0.14 24.40
N GLU A 147 4.10 0.32 25.40
CA GLU A 147 3.54 0.47 26.75
C GLU A 147 2.36 1.43 26.61
N SER A 148 1.23 0.97 27.06
CA SER A 148 -0.06 1.61 27.07
C SER A 148 0.03 3.12 27.30
N ILE A 149 -0.19 3.93 26.24
CA ILE A 149 -0.41 5.38 26.36
C ILE A 149 -1.89 5.66 26.70
N TYR A 150 -2.64 4.64 27.09
CA TYR A 150 -4.02 4.75 27.56
C TYR A 150 -4.16 4.08 28.93
N ASN A 151 -3.74 4.79 29.96
CA ASN A 151 -4.31 4.73 31.30
C ASN A 151 -5.12 5.99 31.54
#